data_efdadbef8d56e947bd63f05601f6ce21
#
_entry.id   efdadbef8d56e947bd63f05601f6ce21
#
_cell.length_a   1.000
_cell.length_b   1.000
_cell.length_c   1.000
_cell.angle_alpha   90.00
_cell.angle_beta   90.00
_cell.angle_gamma   90.00
#
_symmetry.space_group_name_H-M   'P 1'
#
loop_
_entity.id
_entity.type
_entity.pdbx_description
1 polymer ?
#
loop_
_entity_poly.entity_id
_entity_poly.type
_entity_poly.pdbx_seq_one_letter_code
_entity_poly.pdbx_strand_id
1 'polypeptide(L)'
;DKSMMEFLVKDNPIIPDGRERIFQSGLYMFLNGDYYEALHILAPQVENLFRNIAREVGGLTVTLEKDGSSMEKVLSSILSLPELVDCYDNDILFTFRGLLNEQAGANIRNEIAHGIISEYACSTGVCLYFGVAVIKLLSLTSASCYQILKNSEKLKHFEMPRKDALKVIH
;
A
#
# COMPACT_ATOMS: atom_id res chain seq x y z
N ASP A 1 -9.59 -8.74 -17.80
CA ASP A 1 -9.09 -7.50 -18.42
C ASP A 1 -8.59 -6.55 -17.33
N LYS A 2 -7.44 -5.90 -17.59
CA LYS A 2 -6.82 -4.96 -16.64
C LYS A 2 -7.74 -3.79 -16.27
N SER A 3 -8.65 -3.41 -17.17
CA SER A 3 -9.63 -2.34 -16.90
C SER A 3 -10.52 -2.64 -15.69
N MET A 4 -10.69 -3.90 -15.31
CA MET A 4 -11.46 -4.29 -14.13
C MET A 4 -10.86 -3.74 -12.82
N MET A 5 -9.56 -3.37 -12.82
CA MET A 5 -8.89 -2.80 -11.64
C MET A 5 -8.91 -1.26 -11.65
N GLU A 6 -9.43 -0.63 -12.71
CA GLU A 6 -9.42 0.83 -12.84
C GLU A 6 -10.15 1.51 -11.68
N PHE A 7 -11.25 0.94 -11.21
CA PHE A 7 -12.02 1.49 -10.10
C PHE A 7 -11.26 1.57 -8.75
N LEU A 8 -10.19 0.77 -8.59
CA LEU A 8 -9.34 0.82 -7.40
C LEU A 8 -8.22 1.86 -7.50
N VAL A 9 -7.75 2.11 -8.72
CA VAL A 9 -6.51 2.86 -8.93
C VAL A 9 -6.70 4.24 -9.53
N LYS A 10 -7.75 4.44 -10.34
CA LYS A 10 -8.01 5.72 -10.99
C LYS A 10 -8.46 6.76 -9.96
N ASP A 11 -7.84 7.92 -10.03
CA ASP A 11 -8.12 9.04 -9.12
C ASP A 11 -8.06 8.63 -7.63
N ASN A 12 -7.23 7.64 -7.30
CA ASN A 12 -7.03 7.21 -5.93
C ASN A 12 -5.95 8.08 -5.27
N PRO A 13 -6.30 8.88 -4.25
CA PRO A 13 -5.44 9.93 -3.71
C PRO A 13 -4.16 9.42 -3.05
N ILE A 14 -4.09 8.14 -2.67
CA ILE A 14 -2.87 7.59 -2.06
C ILE A 14 -1.87 7.02 -3.08
N ILE A 15 -2.30 6.83 -4.33
CA ILE A 15 -1.41 6.35 -5.38
C ILE A 15 -0.58 7.52 -5.91
N PRO A 16 0.77 7.44 -5.87
CA PRO A 16 1.59 8.50 -6.43
C PRO A 16 1.35 8.68 -7.92
N ASP A 17 1.43 9.92 -8.39
CA ASP A 17 1.21 10.30 -9.79
C ASP A 17 1.99 9.42 -10.77
N GLY A 18 1.33 8.96 -11.81
CA GLY A 18 1.90 8.11 -12.87
C GLY A 18 2.17 6.66 -12.44
N ARG A 19 1.68 6.22 -11.28
CA ARG A 19 1.82 4.84 -10.80
C ARG A 19 0.56 3.99 -10.97
N GLU A 20 -0.56 4.54 -11.39
CA GLU A 20 -1.84 3.87 -11.52
C GLU A 20 -1.74 2.61 -12.39
N ARG A 21 -1.07 2.71 -13.56
CA ARG A 21 -0.89 1.58 -14.47
C ARG A 21 -0.05 0.46 -13.88
N ILE A 22 0.91 0.79 -13.01
CA ILE A 22 1.78 -0.20 -12.36
C ILE A 22 0.96 -0.96 -11.31
N PHE A 23 0.22 -0.23 -10.47
CA PHE A 23 -0.71 -0.86 -9.52
C PHE A 23 -1.75 -1.71 -10.22
N GLN A 24 -2.38 -1.20 -11.27
CA GLN A 24 -3.35 -1.92 -12.08
C GLN A 24 -2.79 -3.23 -12.63
N SER A 25 -1.55 -3.20 -13.14
CA SER A 25 -0.89 -4.41 -13.65
C SER A 25 -0.62 -5.43 -12.55
N GLY A 26 -0.08 -4.99 -11.41
CA GLY A 26 0.20 -5.88 -10.28
C GLY A 26 -1.08 -6.52 -9.71
N LEU A 27 -2.14 -5.73 -9.55
CA LEU A 27 -3.45 -6.24 -9.09
C LEU A 27 -4.06 -7.23 -10.08
N TYR A 28 -3.96 -6.95 -11.38
CA TYR A 28 -4.45 -7.84 -12.42
C TYR A 28 -3.72 -9.19 -12.39
N MET A 29 -2.40 -9.17 -12.29
CA MET A 29 -1.58 -10.39 -12.15
C MET A 29 -1.95 -11.17 -10.89
N PHE A 30 -2.10 -10.46 -9.76
CA PHE A 30 -2.52 -11.08 -8.50
C PHE A 30 -3.85 -11.83 -8.62
N LEU A 31 -4.87 -11.21 -9.25
CA LEU A 31 -6.18 -11.84 -9.43
C LEU A 31 -6.19 -12.98 -10.45
N ASN A 32 -5.24 -12.99 -11.38
CA ASN A 32 -5.06 -14.11 -12.32
C ASN A 32 -4.29 -15.29 -11.74
N GLY A 33 -3.69 -15.15 -10.56
CA GLY A 33 -2.86 -16.18 -9.94
C GLY A 33 -1.37 -16.08 -10.28
N ASP A 34 -0.95 -15.06 -11.02
CA ASP A 34 0.46 -14.77 -11.36
C ASP A 34 1.13 -14.08 -10.15
N TYR A 35 1.21 -14.80 -9.03
CA TYR A 35 1.58 -14.22 -7.72
C TYR A 35 3.03 -13.76 -7.67
N TYR A 36 3.94 -14.44 -8.36
CA TYR A 36 5.36 -14.06 -8.41
C TYR A 36 5.52 -12.67 -9.03
N GLU A 37 4.98 -12.45 -10.21
CA GLU A 37 5.02 -11.18 -10.93
C GLU A 37 4.26 -10.09 -10.14
N ALA A 38 3.09 -10.43 -9.60
CA ALA A 38 2.28 -9.52 -8.82
C ALA A 38 3.03 -8.96 -7.62
N LEU A 39 3.71 -9.82 -6.86
CA LEU A 39 4.48 -9.42 -5.68
C LEU A 39 5.67 -8.55 -6.03
N HIS A 40 6.42 -8.90 -7.10
CA HIS A 40 7.56 -8.11 -7.56
C HIS A 40 7.15 -6.71 -8.02
N ILE A 41 5.91 -6.56 -8.50
CA ILE A 41 5.36 -5.26 -8.86
C ILE A 41 4.81 -4.54 -7.63
N LEU A 42 3.94 -5.20 -6.84
CA LEU A 42 3.16 -4.53 -5.79
C LEU A 42 4.00 -4.17 -4.56
N ALA A 43 4.94 -5.02 -4.12
CA ALA A 43 5.67 -4.75 -2.89
C ALA A 43 6.48 -3.44 -2.93
N PRO A 44 7.30 -3.15 -3.96
CA PRO A 44 7.99 -1.86 -4.06
C PRO A 44 7.02 -0.70 -4.28
N GLN A 45 5.88 -0.90 -4.95
CA GLN A 45 4.89 0.16 -5.14
C GLN A 45 4.18 0.51 -3.84
N VAL A 46 3.87 -0.47 -3.00
CA VAL A 46 3.26 -0.23 -1.68
C VAL A 46 4.25 0.49 -0.75
N GLU A 47 5.54 0.16 -0.79
CA GLU A 47 6.56 0.94 -0.08
C GLU A 47 6.56 2.41 -0.54
N ASN A 48 6.58 2.65 -1.85
CA ASN A 48 6.56 3.99 -2.41
C ASN A 48 5.26 4.75 -2.05
N LEU A 49 4.12 4.04 -2.03
CA LEU A 49 2.83 4.59 -1.61
C LEU A 49 2.90 5.12 -0.17
N PHE A 50 3.39 4.31 0.79
CA PHE A 50 3.52 4.77 2.18
C PHE A 50 4.52 5.93 2.34
N ARG A 51 5.60 5.96 1.54
CA ARG A 51 6.51 7.12 1.49
C ARG A 51 5.81 8.37 1.02
N ASN A 52 5.03 8.24 -0.06
CA ASN A 52 4.28 9.37 -0.61
C ASN A 52 3.29 9.91 0.41
N ILE A 53 2.48 9.05 1.00
CA ILE A 53 1.52 9.45 2.05
C ILE A 53 2.25 10.15 3.20
N ALA A 54 3.36 9.59 3.68
CA ALA A 54 4.13 10.19 4.76
C ALA A 54 4.60 11.62 4.42
N ARG A 55 5.03 11.87 3.18
CA ARG A 55 5.40 13.23 2.71
C ARG A 55 4.20 14.16 2.68
N GLU A 56 3.07 13.70 2.13
CA GLU A 56 1.84 14.50 2.01
C GLU A 56 1.30 14.92 3.38
N VAL A 57 1.45 14.08 4.42
CA VAL A 57 1.05 14.42 5.79
C VAL A 57 2.12 15.16 6.59
N GLY A 58 3.20 15.60 5.94
CA GLY A 58 4.27 16.39 6.56
C GLY A 58 5.35 15.59 7.29
N GLY A 59 5.33 14.26 7.16
CA GLY A 59 6.34 13.39 7.76
C GLY A 59 7.69 13.48 7.04
N LEU A 60 8.78 13.48 7.80
CA LEU A 60 10.14 13.49 7.26
C LEU A 60 10.55 12.09 6.81
N THR A 61 10.62 11.86 5.50
CA THR A 61 11.01 10.57 4.91
C THR A 61 12.51 10.42 4.66
N VAL A 62 13.28 11.49 4.90
CA VAL A 62 14.74 11.53 4.74
C VAL A 62 15.43 11.80 6.08
N THR A 63 16.66 11.31 6.20
CA THR A 63 17.58 11.67 7.28
C THR A 63 18.74 12.45 6.67
N LEU A 64 19.11 13.56 7.30
CA LEU A 64 20.29 14.32 6.92
C LEU A 64 21.53 13.72 7.62
N GLU A 65 22.51 13.34 6.85
CA GLU A 65 23.80 12.89 7.34
C GLU A 65 24.72 14.06 7.73
N LYS A 66 25.74 13.79 8.53
CA LYS A 66 26.67 14.84 9.00
C LYS A 66 27.46 15.51 7.88
N ASP A 67 27.63 14.85 6.76
CA ASP A 67 28.32 15.36 5.56
C ASP A 67 27.41 16.22 4.66
N GLY A 68 26.12 16.42 5.04
CA GLY A 68 25.13 17.16 4.28
C GLY A 68 24.41 16.33 3.22
N SER A 69 24.74 15.05 3.07
CA SER A 69 23.96 14.14 2.22
C SER A 69 22.61 13.78 2.87
N SER A 70 21.64 13.40 2.06
CA SER A 70 20.35 12.91 2.53
C SER A 70 20.16 11.44 2.17
N MET A 71 19.67 10.66 3.13
CA MET A 71 19.35 9.26 2.93
C MET A 71 17.88 9.03 3.18
N GLU A 72 17.20 8.29 2.29
CA GLU A 72 15.83 7.87 2.50
C GLU A 72 15.71 6.94 3.71
N LYS A 73 14.74 7.21 4.58
CA LYS A 73 14.46 6.34 5.74
C LYS A 73 13.98 4.97 5.26
N VAL A 74 14.34 3.92 6.00
CA VAL A 74 13.82 2.57 5.75
C VAL A 74 12.32 2.49 6.02
N LEU A 75 11.64 1.54 5.36
CA LEU A 75 10.18 1.41 5.43
C LEU A 75 9.66 1.27 6.86
N SER A 76 10.34 0.54 7.75
CA SER A 76 9.95 0.42 9.16
C SER A 76 9.88 1.75 9.88
N SER A 77 10.84 2.65 9.60
CA SER A 77 10.83 4.01 10.14
C SER A 77 9.71 4.85 9.57
N ILE A 78 9.40 4.69 8.27
CA ILE A 78 8.27 5.37 7.62
C ILE A 78 6.95 4.96 8.26
N LEU A 79 6.68 3.64 8.39
CA LEU A 79 5.45 3.11 8.97
C LEU A 79 5.29 3.41 10.48
N SER A 80 6.32 3.97 11.12
CA SER A 80 6.31 4.36 12.53
C SER A 80 6.24 5.89 12.72
N LEU A 81 6.16 6.67 11.64
CA LEU A 81 6.03 8.12 11.75
C LEU A 81 4.71 8.49 12.45
N PRO A 82 4.74 9.38 13.46
CA PRO A 82 3.54 9.81 14.16
C PRO A 82 2.47 10.35 13.20
N GLU A 83 2.88 11.13 12.21
CA GLU A 83 1.98 11.71 11.21
C GLU A 83 1.23 10.64 10.41
N LEU A 84 1.87 9.50 10.13
CA LEU A 84 1.25 8.38 9.43
C LEU A 84 0.34 7.58 10.37
N VAL A 85 0.75 7.41 11.64
CA VAL A 85 -0.05 6.72 12.67
C VAL A 85 -1.33 7.48 12.98
N ASP A 86 -1.31 8.80 12.94
CA ASP A 86 -2.50 9.63 13.15
C ASP A 86 -3.51 9.55 11.98
N CYS A 87 -3.04 9.20 10.78
CA CYS A 87 -3.88 9.10 9.57
C CYS A 87 -4.51 7.72 9.36
N TYR A 88 -3.84 6.66 9.80
CA TYR A 88 -4.26 5.27 9.56
C TYR A 88 -4.52 4.53 10.85
N ASP A 89 -5.47 3.59 10.78
CA ASP A 89 -5.66 2.60 11.84
C ASP A 89 -4.35 1.83 12.06
N ASN A 90 -3.99 1.68 13.34
CA ASN A 90 -2.82 0.92 13.76
C ASN A 90 -2.78 -0.50 13.15
N ASP A 91 -3.95 -1.13 12.94
CA ASP A 91 -4.05 -2.46 12.36
C ASP A 91 -3.57 -2.50 10.90
N ILE A 92 -3.81 -1.44 10.13
CA ILE A 92 -3.33 -1.33 8.73
C ILE A 92 -1.80 -1.21 8.72
N LEU A 93 -1.24 -0.30 9.50
CA LEU A 93 0.21 -0.08 9.58
C LEU A 93 0.93 -1.31 10.14
N PHE A 94 0.35 -1.95 11.18
CA PHE A 94 0.86 -3.20 11.74
C PHE A 94 0.87 -4.32 10.70
N THR A 95 -0.22 -4.47 9.94
CA THR A 95 -0.32 -5.47 8.86
C THR A 95 0.79 -5.31 7.83
N PHE A 96 0.96 -4.09 7.29
CA PHE A 96 1.99 -3.85 6.27
C PHE A 96 3.41 -3.90 6.83
N ARG A 97 3.62 -3.54 8.09
CA ARG A 97 4.90 -3.72 8.76
C ARG A 97 5.28 -5.21 8.84
N GLY A 98 4.36 -6.05 9.31
CA GLY A 98 4.57 -7.50 9.41
C GLY A 98 4.77 -8.17 8.05
N LEU A 99 4.03 -7.74 7.02
CA LEU A 99 4.13 -8.32 5.68
C LEU A 99 5.40 -7.91 4.94
N LEU A 100 5.78 -6.63 5.02
CA LEU A 100 6.83 -6.09 4.16
C LEU A 100 8.22 -6.06 4.78
N ASN A 101 8.33 -5.86 6.10
CA ASN A 101 9.63 -5.45 6.68
C ASN A 101 10.03 -6.16 7.97
N GLU A 102 9.14 -6.80 8.72
CA GLU A 102 9.49 -7.46 9.98
C GLU A 102 10.17 -8.80 9.72
N GLN A 103 11.35 -9.02 10.32
CA GLN A 103 12.07 -10.31 10.21
C GLN A 103 11.30 -11.48 10.85
N ALA A 104 10.50 -11.20 11.88
CA ALA A 104 9.60 -12.17 12.46
C ALA A 104 8.31 -12.38 11.67
N GLY A 105 8.08 -11.56 10.64
CA GLY A 105 6.95 -11.61 9.72
C GLY A 105 7.31 -12.23 8.38
N ALA A 106 6.58 -11.82 7.34
CA ALA A 106 6.79 -12.34 5.98
C ALA A 106 7.99 -11.72 5.26
N ASN A 107 8.40 -10.51 5.66
CA ASN A 107 9.58 -9.80 5.15
C ASN A 107 9.66 -9.70 3.61
N ILE A 108 8.49 -9.72 2.94
CA ILE A 108 8.34 -9.87 1.48
C ILE A 108 9.19 -8.85 0.71
N ARG A 109 9.17 -7.59 1.15
CA ARG A 109 9.92 -6.51 0.46
C ARG A 109 11.42 -6.77 0.45
N ASN A 110 12.00 -7.21 1.56
CA ASN A 110 13.44 -7.47 1.63
C ASN A 110 13.80 -8.73 0.86
N GLU A 111 13.01 -9.78 0.91
CA GLU A 111 13.24 -10.98 0.13
C GLU A 111 13.18 -10.73 -1.38
N ILE A 112 12.26 -9.88 -1.84
CA ILE A 112 12.19 -9.43 -3.24
C ILE A 112 13.43 -8.59 -3.58
N ALA A 113 13.78 -7.61 -2.75
CA ALA A 113 14.90 -6.70 -3.02
C ALA A 113 16.24 -7.42 -3.11
N HIS A 114 16.42 -8.51 -2.37
CA HIS A 114 17.61 -9.34 -2.39
C HIS A 114 17.54 -10.52 -3.37
N GLY A 115 16.42 -10.70 -4.08
CA GLY A 115 16.20 -11.79 -5.01
C GLY A 115 16.17 -13.19 -4.35
N ILE A 116 15.76 -13.26 -3.09
CA ILE A 116 15.77 -14.49 -2.29
C ILE A 116 14.43 -15.22 -2.40
N ILE A 117 13.33 -14.48 -2.59
CA ILE A 117 11.97 -15.06 -2.63
C ILE A 117 11.84 -16.07 -3.78
N SER A 118 11.38 -17.26 -3.46
CA SER A 118 11.11 -18.29 -4.47
C SER A 118 9.68 -18.18 -5.02
N GLU A 119 9.46 -18.71 -6.23
CA GLU A 119 8.14 -18.81 -6.84
C GLU A 119 7.15 -19.54 -5.91
N TYR A 120 7.58 -20.63 -5.27
CA TYR A 120 6.76 -21.36 -4.30
C TYR A 120 6.37 -20.47 -3.11
N ALA A 121 7.29 -19.68 -2.57
CA ALA A 121 6.99 -18.76 -1.46
C ALA A 121 5.93 -17.73 -1.87
N CYS A 122 5.93 -17.27 -3.13
CA CYS A 122 4.96 -16.32 -3.65
C CYS A 122 3.52 -16.85 -3.70
N SER A 123 3.33 -18.16 -3.77
CA SER A 123 2.00 -18.81 -3.78
C SER A 123 1.47 -19.17 -2.38
N THR A 124 2.18 -18.82 -1.32
CA THR A 124 1.76 -19.08 0.06
C THR A 124 0.61 -18.18 0.52
N GLY A 125 -0.10 -18.61 1.57
CA GLY A 125 -1.18 -17.81 2.17
C GLY A 125 -0.75 -16.41 2.61
N VAL A 126 0.52 -16.20 2.95
CA VAL A 126 1.06 -14.89 3.31
C VAL A 126 1.07 -13.94 2.12
N CYS A 127 1.47 -14.41 0.96
CA CYS A 127 1.48 -13.63 -0.26
C CYS A 127 0.06 -13.31 -0.73
N LEU A 128 -0.86 -14.27 -0.60
CA LEU A 128 -2.29 -14.04 -0.84
C LEU A 128 -2.83 -12.97 0.11
N TYR A 129 -2.45 -13.03 1.39
CA TYR A 129 -2.87 -12.04 2.37
C TYR A 129 -2.32 -10.65 2.05
N PHE A 130 -1.07 -10.54 1.57
CA PHE A 130 -0.51 -9.27 1.10
C PHE A 130 -1.34 -8.65 -0.03
N GLY A 131 -1.64 -9.43 -1.07
CA GLY A 131 -2.45 -8.94 -2.19
C GLY A 131 -3.85 -8.48 -1.76
N VAL A 132 -4.51 -9.25 -0.88
CA VAL A 132 -5.82 -8.87 -0.30
C VAL A 132 -5.69 -7.60 0.56
N ALA A 133 -4.63 -7.45 1.34
CA ALA A 133 -4.38 -6.24 2.14
C ALA A 133 -4.19 -5.00 1.25
N VAL A 134 -3.50 -5.14 0.12
CA VAL A 134 -3.35 -4.06 -0.88
C VAL A 134 -4.70 -3.68 -1.48
N ILE A 135 -5.50 -4.66 -1.90
CA ILE A 135 -6.86 -4.41 -2.42
C ILE A 135 -7.70 -3.68 -1.38
N LYS A 136 -7.67 -4.14 -0.11
CA LYS A 136 -8.40 -3.49 0.98
C LYS A 136 -7.95 -2.03 1.16
N LEU A 137 -6.64 -1.78 1.21
CA LEU A 137 -6.09 -0.44 1.38
C LEU A 137 -6.58 0.50 0.26
N LEU A 138 -6.46 0.08 -1.00
CA LEU A 138 -6.89 0.87 -2.15
C LEU A 138 -8.41 1.06 -2.20
N SER A 139 -9.19 0.05 -1.78
CA SER A 139 -10.66 0.16 -1.73
C SER A 139 -11.13 1.20 -0.71
N LEU A 140 -10.44 1.31 0.43
CA LEU A 140 -10.79 2.27 1.48
C LEU A 140 -10.54 3.73 1.07
N THR A 141 -9.68 3.96 0.09
CA THR A 141 -9.29 5.30 -0.38
C THR A 141 -9.85 5.65 -1.75
N SER A 142 -10.36 4.67 -2.49
CA SER A 142 -10.94 4.89 -3.83
C SER A 142 -12.31 5.56 -3.75
N ALA A 143 -12.45 6.73 -4.39
CA ALA A 143 -13.72 7.42 -4.53
C ALA A 143 -14.76 6.56 -5.27
N SER A 144 -14.35 5.80 -6.27
CA SER A 144 -15.22 4.89 -7.03
C SER A 144 -15.75 3.76 -6.15
N CYS A 145 -14.89 3.12 -5.35
CA CYS A 145 -15.32 2.10 -4.38
C CYS A 145 -16.31 2.67 -3.37
N TYR A 146 -16.04 3.87 -2.85
CA TYR A 146 -16.95 4.53 -1.92
C TYR A 146 -18.33 4.75 -2.52
N GLN A 147 -18.43 5.21 -3.77
CA GLN A 147 -19.73 5.40 -4.44
C GLN A 147 -20.47 4.08 -4.66
N ILE A 148 -19.76 3.02 -5.05
CA ILE A 148 -20.35 1.68 -5.20
C ILE A 148 -20.91 1.18 -3.86
N LEU A 149 -20.13 1.31 -2.79
CA LEU A 149 -20.53 0.90 -1.46
C LEU A 149 -21.72 1.72 -0.93
N LYS A 150 -21.69 3.03 -1.12
CA LYS A 150 -22.77 3.94 -0.71
C LYS A 150 -24.09 3.64 -1.41
N ASN A 151 -24.06 3.22 -2.69
CA ASN A 151 -25.24 2.89 -3.47
C ASN A 151 -25.76 1.47 -3.17
N SER A 152 -24.99 0.63 -2.50
CA SER A 152 -25.44 -0.68 -2.06
C SER A 152 -26.23 -0.55 -0.76
N GLU A 153 -27.51 -0.98 -0.74
CA GLU A 153 -28.36 -0.92 0.47
C GLU A 153 -27.79 -1.67 1.68
N LYS A 154 -26.83 -2.57 1.47
CA LYS A 154 -26.21 -3.41 2.49
C LYS A 154 -25.22 -2.65 3.41
N LEU A 155 -24.83 -1.41 3.03
CA LEU A 155 -23.76 -0.68 3.71
C LEU A 155 -24.16 0.70 4.23
N LYS A 156 -25.45 0.91 4.54
CA LYS A 156 -25.97 2.15 5.14
C LYS A 156 -25.28 2.55 6.47
N HIS A 157 -24.51 1.64 7.06
CA HIS A 157 -23.80 1.85 8.33
C HIS A 157 -22.27 1.86 8.19
N PHE A 158 -21.74 1.85 6.95
CA PHE A 158 -20.29 1.97 6.73
C PHE A 158 -19.89 3.44 6.78
N GLU A 159 -19.35 3.87 7.91
CA GLU A 159 -18.69 5.18 8.02
C GLU A 159 -17.28 5.08 7.43
N MET A 160 -16.96 5.97 6.48
CA MET A 160 -15.59 6.12 5.99
C MET A 160 -14.64 6.42 7.15
N PRO A 161 -13.41 5.88 7.13
CA PRO A 161 -12.36 6.37 8.01
C PRO A 161 -12.27 7.90 7.82
N ARG A 162 -12.30 8.62 8.91
CA ARG A 162 -12.47 10.06 9.09
C ARG A 162 -12.16 10.92 7.86
N LYS A 163 -13.15 11.70 7.41
CA LYS A 163 -13.04 12.73 6.36
C LYS A 163 -11.83 13.66 6.53
N ASP A 164 -11.30 13.76 7.73
CA ASP A 164 -10.20 14.64 8.07
C ASP A 164 -8.84 14.10 7.60
N ALA A 165 -8.68 12.79 7.48
CA ALA A 165 -7.49 12.18 6.88
C ALA A 165 -7.41 12.40 5.36
N LEU A 166 -8.56 12.59 4.69
CA LEU A 166 -8.62 12.90 3.25
C LEU A 166 -8.51 14.40 2.94
N LYS A 167 -8.68 15.29 3.93
CA LYS A 167 -8.52 16.74 3.76
C LYS A 167 -7.08 17.22 3.67
N VAL A 168 -6.11 16.37 3.99
CA VAL A 168 -4.69 16.68 3.92
C VAL A 168 -4.14 16.49 2.50
N ILE A 169 -4.95 15.97 1.56
CA ILE A 169 -4.52 15.61 0.19
C ILE A 169 -5.06 16.61 -0.86
N HIS A 170 -5.43 17.84 -0.44
CA HIS A 170 -5.81 18.93 -1.38
C HIS A 170 -5.03 20.19 -1.11
#